data_5c65ab3076d566d47e7dd462d58b1c6a
#
_entry.id   5c65ab3076d566d47e7dd462d58b1c6a
#
_cell.length_a   1.000
_cell.length_b   1.000
_cell.length_c   1.000
_cell.angle_alpha   90.00
_cell.angle_beta   90.00
_cell.angle_gamma   90.00
#
_symmetry.space_group_name_H-M   'P 1'
#
loop_
_entity.id
_entity.type
_entity.pdbx_description
1 polymer ?
#
loop_
_entity_poly.entity_id
_entity_poly.type
_entity_poly.pdbx_seq_one_letter_code
_entity_poly.pdbx_strand_id
1 'polypeptide(L)'
;MRRSLLLLLAVLGLVGGAVPVAASPAHERVRPLAQAHAHNDYEHARPLFDALDQGFTSVEADIYLVGTELLVAHDPEDLDPARTLTSLYLDPLRERVLRNHGTVYRGYRDFQLLIDIKTEGESTYAALDALMRSPRYRFLWTGYRYGHVRHGAITAVVSGNRPRATMEAQPTRVAFYDGRIANTTDLGPGSDARLTPLVSDNWANLFTWAGVGEMPADQRARLRDIVATAHRAGQRVRFWNTPDTPGPERDAVWRELVAADVDHINTDDLKGLADFLR
;
A
#
# COMPACT_ATOMS: atom_id res chain seq x y z
N MET A 1 -51.47 6.73 -82.42
CA MET A 1 -50.05 6.42 -82.16
C MET A 1 -49.69 6.88 -80.76
N ARG A 2 -49.72 6.00 -79.75
CA ARG A 2 -49.34 6.32 -78.36
C ARG A 2 -48.06 5.51 -78.03
N ARG A 3 -46.99 6.19 -77.77
CA ARG A 3 -45.70 5.60 -77.33
C ARG A 3 -45.71 5.50 -75.82
N SER A 4 -45.70 4.26 -75.31
CA SER A 4 -45.51 3.99 -73.87
C SER A 4 -44.03 4.06 -73.51
N LEU A 5 -43.70 4.84 -72.55
CA LEU A 5 -42.33 5.00 -71.91
C LEU A 5 -42.27 4.05 -70.68
N LEU A 6 -41.46 3.01 -70.80
CA LEU A 6 -41.14 2.15 -69.64
C LEU A 6 -40.03 2.80 -68.79
N LEU A 7 -40.36 3.13 -67.54
CA LEU A 7 -39.37 3.55 -66.54
C LEU A 7 -38.80 2.26 -65.90
N LEU A 8 -37.46 2.12 -65.98
CA LEU A 8 -36.72 1.05 -65.26
C LEU A 8 -36.28 1.70 -63.91
N LEU A 9 -36.82 1.26 -62.77
CA LEU A 9 -36.31 1.57 -61.43
C LEU A 9 -35.14 0.63 -61.10
N ALA A 10 -33.95 1.19 -61.00
CA ALA A 10 -32.79 0.51 -60.43
C ALA A 10 -32.81 0.62 -58.90
N VAL A 11 -32.99 -0.48 -58.20
CA VAL A 11 -32.87 -0.55 -56.72
C VAL A 11 -31.40 -0.78 -56.40
N LEU A 12 -30.71 0.25 -55.89
CA LEU A 12 -29.37 0.12 -55.29
C LEU A 12 -29.52 -0.46 -53.88
N GLY A 13 -29.17 -1.72 -53.67
CA GLY A 13 -29.07 -2.33 -52.37
C GLY A 13 -27.79 -1.83 -51.65
N LEU A 14 -27.93 -1.04 -50.58
CA LEU A 14 -26.84 -0.74 -49.67
C LEU A 14 -26.56 -1.99 -48.80
N VAL A 15 -25.49 -2.73 -49.12
CA VAL A 15 -24.93 -3.75 -48.23
C VAL A 15 -24.15 -3.01 -47.14
N GLY A 16 -24.79 -2.79 -46.00
CA GLY A 16 -24.15 -2.26 -44.79
C GLY A 16 -23.22 -3.32 -44.18
N GLY A 17 -21.93 -3.29 -44.48
CA GLY A 17 -20.93 -4.10 -43.84
C GLY A 17 -20.78 -3.64 -42.37
N ALA A 18 -21.24 -4.48 -41.41
CA ALA A 18 -20.94 -4.29 -40.02
C ALA A 18 -19.43 -4.49 -39.80
N VAL A 19 -18.71 -3.40 -39.54
CA VAL A 19 -17.31 -3.47 -39.10
C VAL A 19 -17.30 -4.11 -37.71
N PRO A 20 -16.60 -5.23 -37.47
CA PRO A 20 -16.51 -5.79 -36.15
C PRO A 20 -15.78 -4.77 -35.26
N VAL A 21 -16.45 -4.23 -34.25
CA VAL A 21 -15.82 -3.47 -33.15
C VAL A 21 -14.92 -4.47 -32.46
N ALA A 22 -13.60 -4.34 -32.66
CA ALA A 22 -12.62 -5.10 -31.93
C ALA A 22 -12.87 -4.83 -30.43
N ALA A 23 -13.27 -5.86 -29.69
CA ALA A 23 -13.36 -5.78 -28.24
C ALA A 23 -11.98 -5.33 -27.72
N SER A 24 -11.93 -4.18 -27.05
CA SER A 24 -10.73 -3.77 -26.34
C SER A 24 -10.26 -4.95 -25.49
N PRO A 25 -8.95 -5.29 -25.50
CA PRO A 25 -8.46 -6.38 -24.67
C PRO A 25 -8.94 -6.12 -23.24
N ALA A 26 -9.65 -7.11 -22.68
CA ALA A 26 -10.03 -7.08 -21.29
C ALA A 26 -8.73 -6.86 -20.52
N HIS A 27 -8.54 -5.68 -19.90
CA HIS A 27 -7.41 -5.45 -19.00
C HIS A 27 -7.50 -6.56 -17.97
N GLU A 28 -6.54 -7.46 -18.01
CA GLU A 28 -6.42 -8.54 -17.05
C GLU A 28 -6.48 -7.89 -15.66
N ARG A 29 -7.45 -8.30 -14.85
CA ARG A 29 -7.66 -7.65 -13.56
C ARG A 29 -6.47 -7.98 -12.71
N VAL A 30 -5.66 -6.98 -12.39
CA VAL A 30 -4.53 -7.13 -11.47
C VAL A 30 -5.04 -7.80 -10.18
N ARG A 31 -4.46 -8.96 -9.86
CA ARG A 31 -4.78 -9.69 -8.64
C ARG A 31 -4.05 -9.05 -7.46
N PRO A 32 -4.77 -8.61 -6.40
CA PRO A 32 -4.11 -8.11 -5.19
C PRO A 32 -3.24 -9.18 -4.53
N LEU A 33 -2.03 -8.80 -4.15
CA LEU A 33 -1.06 -9.61 -3.41
C LEU A 33 -1.05 -9.12 -1.97
N ALA A 34 -1.75 -9.83 -1.09
CA ALA A 34 -2.01 -9.40 0.29
C ALA A 34 -0.74 -9.16 1.11
N GLN A 35 0.33 -9.92 0.84
CA GLN A 35 1.60 -9.84 1.56
C GLN A 35 2.61 -8.88 0.92
N ALA A 36 2.30 -8.25 -0.21
CA ALA A 36 3.26 -7.42 -0.92
C ALA A 36 3.26 -5.98 -0.39
N HIS A 37 4.43 -5.50 0.05
CA HIS A 37 4.69 -4.14 0.51
C HIS A 37 5.81 -3.49 -0.32
N ALA A 38 5.49 -2.39 -1.01
CA ALA A 38 6.44 -1.58 -1.76
C ALA A 38 7.17 -0.64 -0.78
N HIS A 39 8.41 -0.98 -0.47
CA HIS A 39 9.33 -0.16 0.31
C HIS A 39 9.84 0.97 -0.58
N ASN A 40 10.04 2.16 -0.02
CA ASN A 40 10.49 3.33 -0.77
C ASN A 40 9.74 3.51 -2.12
N ASP A 41 8.43 3.27 -2.14
CA ASP A 41 7.63 3.25 -3.38
C ASP A 41 7.82 4.53 -4.23
N TYR A 42 8.12 5.65 -3.60
CA TYR A 42 8.38 6.94 -4.24
C TYR A 42 9.67 6.97 -5.07
N GLU A 43 10.58 5.99 -4.94
CA GLU A 43 11.80 5.87 -5.75
C GLU A 43 11.52 5.26 -7.14
N HIS A 44 10.36 4.63 -7.34
CA HIS A 44 9.99 4.08 -8.64
C HIS A 44 9.65 5.17 -9.66
N ALA A 45 9.76 4.83 -10.94
CA ALA A 45 9.51 5.77 -12.05
C ALA A 45 8.08 6.36 -12.02
N ARG A 46 7.10 5.55 -11.58
CA ARG A 46 5.70 5.95 -11.39
C ARG A 46 5.26 5.58 -9.98
N PRO A 47 5.61 6.38 -8.94
CA PRO A 47 5.20 6.11 -7.57
C PRO A 47 3.73 5.72 -7.46
N LEU A 48 3.40 4.79 -6.56
CA LEU A 48 2.10 4.17 -6.41
C LEU A 48 1.69 3.29 -7.61
N PHE A 49 1.80 3.80 -8.84
CA PHE A 49 1.25 3.10 -10.01
C PHE A 49 2.03 1.85 -10.35
N ASP A 50 3.37 1.87 -10.24
CA ASP A 50 4.19 0.69 -10.50
C ASP A 50 3.88 -0.44 -9.50
N ALA A 51 3.69 -0.11 -8.22
CA ALA A 51 3.25 -1.07 -7.21
C ALA A 51 1.82 -1.59 -7.46
N LEU A 52 0.88 -0.70 -7.80
CA LEU A 52 -0.50 -1.08 -8.08
C LEU A 52 -0.63 -1.97 -9.32
N ASP A 53 0.19 -1.76 -10.35
CA ASP A 53 0.20 -2.57 -11.57
C ASP A 53 0.74 -3.99 -11.29
N GLN A 54 1.58 -4.16 -10.26
CA GLN A 54 2.05 -5.46 -9.77
C GLN A 54 1.12 -6.12 -8.73
N GLY A 55 0.11 -5.40 -8.24
CA GLY A 55 -0.87 -5.97 -7.30
C GLY A 55 -0.55 -5.71 -5.83
N PHE A 56 0.40 -4.85 -5.51
CA PHE A 56 0.79 -4.53 -4.14
C PHE A 56 -0.37 -3.91 -3.37
N THR A 57 -0.56 -4.36 -2.14
CA THR A 57 -1.64 -3.90 -1.27
C THR A 57 -1.16 -3.00 -0.13
N SER A 58 0.13 -2.77 -0.06
CA SER A 58 0.78 -1.86 0.87
C SER A 58 1.90 -1.11 0.16
N VAL A 59 1.97 0.22 0.36
CA VAL A 59 3.01 1.09 -0.20
C VAL A 59 3.52 2.06 0.86
N GLU A 60 4.79 2.44 0.78
CA GLU A 60 5.45 3.37 1.70
C GLU A 60 5.69 4.74 1.05
N ALA A 61 5.44 5.80 1.81
CA ALA A 61 5.74 7.18 1.44
C ALA A 61 6.47 7.86 2.60
N ASP A 62 7.70 8.31 2.37
CA ASP A 62 8.48 9.10 3.31
C ASP A 62 8.15 10.57 3.17
N ILE A 63 7.82 11.25 4.27
CA ILE A 63 7.34 12.63 4.20
C ILE A 63 8.18 13.60 5.03
N TYR A 64 8.36 14.77 4.45
CA TYR A 64 8.97 15.95 5.08
C TYR A 64 7.97 17.10 5.13
N LEU A 65 7.77 17.69 6.30
CA LEU A 65 7.02 18.94 6.41
C LEU A 65 7.95 20.11 6.04
N VAL A 66 7.67 20.77 4.91
CA VAL A 66 8.39 21.94 4.41
C VAL A 66 7.40 23.10 4.27
N GLY A 67 7.47 24.05 5.17
CA GLY A 67 6.43 25.09 5.26
C GLY A 67 5.08 24.49 5.63
N THR A 68 4.14 24.45 4.68
CA THR A 68 2.81 23.85 4.85
C THR A 68 2.61 22.60 4.00
N GLU A 69 3.61 22.21 3.21
CA GLU A 69 3.53 21.09 2.29
C GLU A 69 4.20 19.84 2.85
N LEU A 70 3.62 18.69 2.55
CA LEU A 70 4.20 17.38 2.85
C LEU A 70 4.90 16.86 1.58
N LEU A 71 6.20 17.12 1.50
CA LEU A 71 7.04 16.65 0.38
C LEU A 71 7.47 15.20 0.59
N VAL A 72 7.72 14.50 -0.51
CA VAL A 72 8.06 13.07 -0.50
C VAL A 72 9.47 12.87 -1.06
N ALA A 73 10.37 12.35 -0.24
CA ALA A 73 11.73 11.95 -0.59
C ALA A 73 12.30 11.02 0.48
N HIS A 74 13.39 10.29 0.16
CA HIS A 74 14.16 9.54 1.15
C HIS A 74 15.06 10.47 1.98
N ASP A 75 15.83 11.31 1.32
CA ASP A 75 16.78 12.23 1.91
C ASP A 75 16.37 13.70 1.69
N PRO A 76 16.78 14.62 2.57
CA PRO A 76 16.45 16.04 2.44
C PRO A 76 16.94 16.68 1.14
N GLU A 77 18.04 16.16 0.58
CA GLU A 77 18.68 16.64 -0.65
C GLU A 77 17.84 16.38 -1.90
N ASP A 78 16.92 15.38 -1.83
CA ASP A 78 16.08 14.94 -2.95
C ASP A 78 14.68 15.59 -2.92
N LEU A 79 14.47 16.55 -2.01
CA LEU A 79 13.19 17.24 -1.88
C LEU A 79 12.86 18.06 -3.14
N ASP A 80 11.74 17.73 -3.77
CA ASP A 80 11.19 18.44 -4.92
C ASP A 80 9.77 18.97 -4.57
N PRO A 81 9.52 20.28 -4.68
CA PRO A 81 8.19 20.86 -4.43
C PRO A 81 7.06 20.27 -5.29
N ALA A 82 7.37 19.65 -6.43
CA ALA A 82 6.40 18.98 -7.27
C ALA A 82 6.02 17.57 -6.74
N ARG A 83 6.84 16.98 -5.90
CA ARG A 83 6.68 15.63 -5.34
C ARG A 83 6.07 15.71 -3.94
N THR A 84 4.77 15.91 -3.86
CA THR A 84 4.05 16.00 -2.59
C THR A 84 3.30 14.69 -2.30
N LEU A 85 2.98 14.44 -1.01
CA LEU A 85 2.08 13.34 -0.63
C LEU A 85 0.75 13.43 -1.38
N THR A 86 0.27 14.65 -1.61
CA THR A 86 -0.95 14.91 -2.39
C THR A 86 -0.82 14.45 -3.83
N SER A 87 0.22 14.91 -4.55
CA SER A 87 0.38 14.64 -5.98
C SER A 87 0.73 13.20 -6.29
N LEU A 88 1.58 12.55 -5.46
CA LEU A 88 2.05 11.19 -5.71
C LEU A 88 1.09 10.11 -5.21
N TYR A 89 0.35 10.37 -4.11
CA TYR A 89 -0.44 9.33 -3.44
C TYR A 89 -1.91 9.70 -3.27
N LEU A 90 -2.24 10.85 -2.62
CA LEU A 90 -3.61 11.07 -2.19
C LEU A 90 -4.57 11.32 -3.35
N ASP A 91 -4.19 12.11 -4.33
CA ASP A 91 -5.01 12.36 -5.51
C ASP A 91 -5.17 11.11 -6.39
N PRO A 92 -4.10 10.37 -6.75
CA PRO A 92 -4.23 9.13 -7.48
C PRO A 92 -5.07 8.07 -6.76
N LEU A 93 -4.88 7.89 -5.45
CA LEU A 93 -5.66 6.96 -4.64
C LEU A 93 -7.14 7.38 -4.58
N ARG A 94 -7.41 8.67 -4.40
CA ARG A 94 -8.77 9.21 -4.43
C ARG A 94 -9.49 8.90 -5.74
N GLU A 95 -8.85 9.19 -6.86
CA GLU A 95 -9.42 8.91 -8.19
C GLU A 95 -9.68 7.42 -8.39
N ARG A 96 -8.73 6.59 -7.96
CA ARG A 96 -8.85 5.13 -8.07
C ARG A 96 -9.99 4.58 -7.20
N VAL A 97 -10.11 5.03 -5.95
CA VAL A 97 -11.19 4.64 -5.04
C VAL A 97 -12.57 5.03 -5.58
N LEU A 98 -12.69 6.24 -6.13
CA LEU A 98 -13.93 6.68 -6.78
C LEU A 98 -14.29 5.83 -8.00
N ARG A 99 -13.32 5.55 -8.87
CA ARG A 99 -13.49 4.72 -10.08
C ARG A 99 -13.83 3.27 -9.75
N ASN A 100 -13.33 2.75 -8.65
CA ASN A 100 -13.51 1.37 -8.20
C ASN A 100 -14.63 1.20 -7.16
N HIS A 101 -15.51 2.19 -7.01
CA HIS A 101 -16.67 2.13 -6.11
C HIS A 101 -16.32 1.89 -4.64
N GLY A 102 -15.30 2.60 -4.13
CA GLY A 102 -14.96 2.62 -2.72
C GLY A 102 -13.80 1.71 -2.31
N THR A 103 -13.00 1.23 -3.25
CA THR A 103 -11.82 0.39 -2.98
C THR A 103 -10.66 0.72 -3.91
N VAL A 104 -9.42 0.46 -3.49
CA VAL A 104 -8.23 0.64 -4.34
C VAL A 104 -8.21 -0.42 -5.44
N TYR A 105 -8.49 -1.67 -5.12
CA TYR A 105 -8.72 -2.75 -6.09
C TYR A 105 -10.18 -3.18 -6.02
N ARG A 106 -10.83 -3.39 -7.15
CA ARG A 106 -12.23 -3.78 -7.20
C ARG A 106 -12.49 -5.07 -6.40
N GLY A 107 -13.32 -4.96 -5.36
CA GLY A 107 -13.70 -6.09 -4.50
C GLY A 107 -12.68 -6.46 -3.43
N TYR A 108 -11.54 -5.76 -3.34
CA TYR A 108 -10.54 -5.95 -2.29
C TYR A 108 -10.47 -4.70 -1.39
N ARG A 109 -10.61 -4.87 -0.08
CA ARG A 109 -10.80 -3.75 0.86
C ARG A 109 -9.61 -3.49 1.78
N ASP A 110 -8.52 -4.20 1.58
CA ASP A 110 -7.37 -4.11 2.46
C ASP A 110 -6.18 -3.47 1.73
N PHE A 111 -6.12 -2.16 1.79
CA PHE A 111 -4.98 -1.40 1.24
C PHE A 111 -4.37 -0.54 2.32
N GLN A 112 -3.05 -0.60 2.48
CA GLN A 112 -2.28 0.17 3.44
C GLN A 112 -1.44 1.24 2.76
N LEU A 113 -1.47 2.45 3.29
CA LEU A 113 -0.48 3.50 3.03
C LEU A 113 0.36 3.66 4.30
N LEU A 114 1.61 3.21 4.27
CA LEU A 114 2.59 3.45 5.32
C LEU A 114 3.21 4.83 5.08
N ILE A 115 3.17 5.71 6.07
CA ILE A 115 3.64 7.09 5.97
C ILE A 115 4.75 7.27 7.00
N ASP A 116 5.98 7.35 6.51
CA ASP A 116 7.16 7.53 7.37
C ASP A 116 7.49 9.02 7.54
N ILE A 117 7.38 9.52 8.76
CA ILE A 117 7.65 10.93 9.08
C ILE A 117 9.15 11.12 9.30
N LYS A 118 9.79 11.93 8.43
CA LYS A 118 11.23 12.22 8.48
C LYS A 118 11.55 13.50 9.27
N THR A 119 10.61 14.44 9.38
CA THR A 119 10.75 15.70 10.11
C THR A 119 10.26 15.60 11.56
N GLU A 120 10.12 16.72 12.27
CA GLU A 120 9.61 16.76 13.65
C GLU A 120 8.19 16.16 13.70
N GLY A 121 7.96 15.26 14.67
CA GLY A 121 6.79 14.37 14.68
C GLY A 121 5.47 15.08 14.92
N GLU A 122 5.39 15.96 15.90
CA GLU A 122 4.12 16.58 16.31
C GLU A 122 3.56 17.51 15.22
N SER A 123 4.40 18.41 14.70
CA SER A 123 4.00 19.35 13.66
C SER A 123 3.68 18.66 12.33
N THR A 124 4.48 17.65 11.96
CA THR A 124 4.27 16.89 10.72
C THR A 124 3.01 16.04 10.79
N TYR A 125 2.78 15.38 11.93
CA TYR A 125 1.54 14.63 12.14
C TYR A 125 0.31 15.54 12.17
N ALA A 126 0.40 16.72 12.77
CA ALA A 126 -0.70 17.68 12.77
C ALA A 126 -1.06 18.15 11.34
N ALA A 127 -0.06 18.44 10.50
CA ALA A 127 -0.27 18.77 9.08
C ALA A 127 -0.87 17.61 8.30
N LEU A 128 -0.37 16.39 8.52
CA LEU A 128 -0.89 15.17 7.90
C LEU A 128 -2.36 14.90 8.30
N ASP A 129 -2.67 14.95 9.60
CA ASP A 129 -4.04 14.72 10.11
C ASP A 129 -5.03 15.76 9.55
N ALA A 130 -4.62 17.03 9.49
CA ALA A 130 -5.44 18.08 8.88
C ALA A 130 -5.70 17.84 7.38
N LEU A 131 -4.66 17.45 6.62
CA LEU A 131 -4.79 17.12 5.19
C LEU A 131 -5.72 15.92 4.98
N MET A 132 -5.52 14.85 5.73
CA MET A 132 -6.33 13.62 5.63
C MET A 132 -7.79 13.84 5.99
N ARG A 133 -8.09 14.72 6.98
CA ARG A 133 -9.47 15.08 7.39
C ARG A 133 -10.14 16.08 6.48
N SER A 134 -9.42 16.65 5.52
CA SER A 134 -10.02 17.61 4.58
C SER A 134 -11.23 17.01 3.84
N PRO A 135 -12.20 17.82 3.40
CA PRO A 135 -13.36 17.34 2.65
C PRO A 135 -13.00 16.51 1.41
N ARG A 136 -11.81 16.75 0.84
CA ARG A 136 -11.30 16.06 -0.35
C ARG A 136 -10.93 14.61 -0.08
N TYR A 137 -10.38 14.25 1.12
CA TYR A 137 -9.77 12.95 1.39
C TYR A 137 -10.41 12.15 2.52
N ARG A 138 -11.20 12.79 3.41
CA ARG A 138 -11.73 12.16 4.64
C ARG A 138 -12.50 10.86 4.42
N PHE A 139 -13.05 10.62 3.23
CA PHE A 139 -13.84 9.43 2.93
C PHE A 139 -13.00 8.19 2.60
N LEU A 140 -11.69 8.37 2.38
CA LEU A 140 -10.77 7.30 2.01
C LEU A 140 -10.42 6.38 3.18
N TRP A 141 -10.38 6.95 4.39
CA TRP A 141 -9.62 6.39 5.49
C TRP A 141 -10.41 5.41 6.35
N THR A 142 -9.73 4.32 6.73
CA THR A 142 -10.04 3.61 7.96
C THR A 142 -9.90 4.58 9.12
N GLY A 143 -10.88 4.65 10.00
CA GLY A 143 -10.88 5.59 11.11
C GLY A 143 -11.26 4.93 12.43
N TYR A 144 -10.67 5.45 13.51
CA TYR A 144 -11.05 5.14 14.89
C TYR A 144 -11.94 6.25 15.45
N ARG A 145 -12.99 5.86 16.14
CA ARG A 145 -13.89 6.79 16.81
C ARG A 145 -14.42 6.19 18.09
N TYR A 146 -14.06 6.76 19.24
CA TYR A 146 -14.56 6.38 20.58
C TYR A 146 -14.59 4.86 20.81
N GLY A 147 -13.48 4.17 20.62
CA GLY A 147 -13.37 2.73 20.84
C GLY A 147 -13.71 1.83 19.63
N HIS A 148 -14.21 2.38 18.54
CA HIS A 148 -14.60 1.62 17.35
C HIS A 148 -13.76 1.96 16.13
N VAL A 149 -13.33 0.93 15.40
CA VAL A 149 -12.67 1.08 14.08
C VAL A 149 -13.72 0.88 12.99
N ARG A 150 -13.78 1.84 12.08
CA ARG A 150 -14.58 1.76 10.85
C ARG A 150 -13.62 1.65 9.67
N HIS A 151 -13.69 0.55 8.94
CA HIS A 151 -12.84 0.34 7.77
C HIS A 151 -13.25 1.24 6.61
N GLY A 152 -12.26 1.94 6.05
CA GLY A 152 -12.34 2.71 4.82
C GLY A 152 -11.73 1.94 3.63
N ALA A 153 -11.45 2.65 2.55
CA ALA A 153 -10.76 2.11 1.39
C ALA A 153 -9.26 1.90 1.65
N ILE A 154 -8.69 2.69 2.57
CA ILE A 154 -7.25 2.77 2.85
C ILE A 154 -7.06 2.84 4.36
N THR A 155 -6.13 2.05 4.88
CA THR A 155 -5.61 2.18 6.25
C THR A 155 -4.28 2.91 6.18
N ALA A 156 -4.24 4.12 6.75
CA ALA A 156 -2.99 4.88 6.90
C ALA A 156 -2.31 4.46 8.21
N VAL A 157 -1.03 4.09 8.11
CA VAL A 157 -0.19 3.74 9.26
C VAL A 157 1.00 4.69 9.28
N VAL A 158 1.24 5.35 10.40
CA VAL A 158 2.31 6.34 10.55
C VAL A 158 3.52 5.70 11.22
N SER A 159 4.66 5.84 10.58
CA SER A 159 5.98 5.38 11.01
C SER A 159 6.96 6.56 11.18
N GLY A 160 8.26 6.28 11.36
CA GLY A 160 9.29 7.32 11.55
C GLY A 160 9.13 8.09 12.85
N ASN A 161 9.20 9.42 12.79
CA ASN A 161 9.07 10.33 13.94
C ASN A 161 7.60 10.53 14.36
N ARG A 162 6.87 9.45 14.59
CA ARG A 162 5.44 9.45 14.93
C ARG A 162 5.18 9.83 16.38
N PRO A 163 4.22 10.75 16.67
CA PRO A 163 3.94 11.24 18.03
C PRO A 163 2.94 10.30 18.73
N ARG A 164 3.42 9.22 19.37
CA ARG A 164 2.57 8.20 20.01
C ARG A 164 1.56 8.79 20.98
N ALA A 165 2.01 9.64 21.90
CA ALA A 165 1.15 10.17 22.95
C ALA A 165 -0.02 10.99 22.37
N THR A 166 0.25 11.80 21.36
CA THR A 166 -0.76 12.58 20.65
C THR A 166 -1.76 11.68 19.92
N MET A 167 -1.27 10.67 19.18
CA MET A 167 -2.13 9.72 18.47
C MET A 167 -3.00 8.90 19.44
N GLU A 168 -2.44 8.46 20.55
CA GLU A 168 -3.16 7.69 21.58
C GLU A 168 -4.25 8.50 22.28
N ALA A 169 -3.99 9.79 22.55
CA ALA A 169 -4.93 10.69 23.21
C ALA A 169 -6.11 11.10 22.31
N GLN A 170 -6.03 10.90 20.99
CA GLN A 170 -7.11 11.28 20.07
C GLN A 170 -8.35 10.37 20.22
N PRO A 171 -9.53 10.93 20.58
CA PRO A 171 -10.77 10.16 20.63
C PRO A 171 -11.29 9.77 19.24
N THR A 172 -10.80 10.47 18.21
CA THR A 172 -11.06 10.17 16.78
C THR A 172 -9.77 10.37 15.99
N ARG A 173 -9.38 9.41 15.18
CA ARG A 173 -8.22 9.52 14.27
C ARG A 173 -8.46 8.79 12.97
N VAL A 174 -7.71 9.17 11.94
CA VAL A 174 -7.78 8.62 10.58
C VAL A 174 -6.43 7.99 10.17
N ALA A 175 -5.48 7.91 11.10
CA ALA A 175 -4.21 7.24 10.95
C ALA A 175 -3.92 6.38 12.18
N PHE A 176 -3.08 5.38 12.02
CA PHE A 176 -2.73 4.40 13.03
C PHE A 176 -1.22 4.39 13.25
N TYR A 177 -0.79 3.84 14.37
CA TYR A 177 0.61 3.85 14.79
C TYR A 177 1.33 2.57 14.35
N ASP A 178 2.51 2.71 13.73
CA ASP A 178 3.43 1.61 13.47
C ASP A 178 4.26 1.32 14.73
N GLY A 179 3.97 0.22 15.42
CA GLY A 179 4.71 -0.23 16.59
C GLY A 179 6.09 -0.78 16.25
N ARG A 180 6.90 -1.04 17.27
CA ARG A 180 8.20 -1.72 17.13
C ARG A 180 8.16 -3.09 17.76
N ILE A 181 8.63 -4.11 17.04
CA ILE A 181 8.65 -5.50 17.51
C ILE A 181 9.58 -5.66 18.73
N ALA A 182 10.72 -4.97 18.71
CA ALA A 182 11.65 -4.99 19.83
C ALA A 182 11.12 -4.28 21.08
N ASN A 183 10.06 -3.44 20.95
CA ASN A 183 9.41 -2.79 22.07
C ASN A 183 8.28 -3.66 22.62
N THR A 184 8.45 -4.21 23.80
CA THR A 184 7.49 -5.11 24.46
C THR A 184 6.11 -4.49 24.73
N THR A 185 6.00 -3.14 24.69
CA THR A 185 4.71 -2.45 24.85
C THR A 185 3.95 -2.30 23.54
N ASP A 186 4.60 -2.52 22.40
CA ASP A 186 3.97 -2.36 21.09
C ASP A 186 3.50 -3.72 20.52
N LEU A 187 4.20 -4.81 20.85
CA LEU A 187 3.89 -6.15 20.35
C LEU A 187 3.01 -6.93 21.32
N GLY A 188 1.92 -7.47 20.82
CA GLY A 188 1.11 -8.47 21.52
C GLY A 188 0.09 -7.90 22.50
N PRO A 189 -0.29 -8.66 23.55
CA PRO A 189 -1.46 -8.37 24.37
C PRO A 189 -1.42 -7.05 25.15
N GLY A 190 -0.25 -6.44 25.33
CA GLY A 190 -0.09 -5.13 25.98
C GLY A 190 -0.41 -3.94 25.08
N SER A 191 -0.59 -4.19 23.78
CA SER A 191 -0.84 -3.16 22.76
C SER A 191 -2.27 -3.24 22.24
N ASP A 192 -2.87 -2.08 22.00
CA ASP A 192 -4.20 -1.99 21.42
C ASP A 192 -4.07 -1.91 19.87
N ALA A 193 -4.48 -2.97 19.18
CA ALA A 193 -4.47 -3.01 17.71
C ALA A 193 -5.33 -1.89 17.07
N ARG A 194 -6.25 -1.28 17.83
CA ARG A 194 -6.99 -0.10 17.36
C ARG A 194 -6.15 1.17 17.33
N LEU A 195 -4.97 1.16 17.96
CA LEU A 195 -3.92 2.19 17.82
C LEU A 195 -2.77 1.65 16.96
N THR A 196 -2.29 0.45 17.27
CA THR A 196 -1.08 -0.18 16.71
C THR A 196 -1.46 -1.43 15.92
N PRO A 197 -2.10 -1.29 14.74
CA PRO A 197 -2.49 -2.44 13.91
C PRO A 197 -1.32 -3.10 13.18
N LEU A 198 -0.18 -2.41 13.10
CA LEU A 198 1.07 -2.88 12.50
C LEU A 198 2.19 -2.79 13.53
N VAL A 199 3.01 -3.83 13.58
CA VAL A 199 4.31 -3.81 14.25
C VAL A 199 5.40 -4.13 13.25
N SER A 200 6.43 -3.29 13.18
CA SER A 200 7.54 -3.46 12.26
C SER A 200 8.89 -3.33 12.98
N ASP A 201 9.93 -3.95 12.40
CA ASP A 201 11.30 -3.73 12.87
C ASP A 201 12.31 -4.01 11.77
N ASN A 202 13.54 -3.53 12.01
CA ASN A 202 14.68 -3.90 11.20
C ASN A 202 15.01 -5.39 11.40
N TRP A 203 15.07 -6.15 10.30
CA TRP A 203 15.42 -7.56 10.34
C TRP A 203 16.71 -7.83 11.11
N ALA A 204 17.74 -7.02 10.87
CA ALA A 204 19.05 -7.17 11.51
C ALA A 204 19.06 -6.90 13.02
N ASN A 205 18.04 -6.23 13.59
CA ASN A 205 17.89 -6.07 15.03
C ASN A 205 17.43 -7.36 15.72
N LEU A 206 16.78 -8.23 14.97
CA LEU A 206 16.09 -9.40 15.51
C LEU A 206 16.73 -10.72 15.07
N PHE A 207 17.33 -10.75 13.88
CA PHE A 207 17.87 -11.93 13.25
C PHE A 207 19.27 -11.65 12.68
N THR A 208 20.15 -12.63 12.79
CA THR A 208 21.49 -12.59 12.19
C THR A 208 21.54 -13.33 10.85
N TRP A 209 20.56 -14.21 10.60
CA TRP A 209 20.46 -14.94 9.34
C TRP A 209 19.94 -14.03 8.22
N ALA A 210 20.65 -14.06 7.10
CA ALA A 210 20.37 -13.22 5.93
C ALA A 210 20.20 -14.06 4.65
N GLY A 211 19.64 -15.27 4.77
CA GLY A 211 19.31 -16.11 3.62
C GLY A 211 20.37 -17.12 3.20
N VAL A 212 21.56 -17.10 3.80
CA VAL A 212 22.63 -18.07 3.49
C VAL A 212 22.42 -19.38 4.25
N GLY A 213 22.30 -20.49 3.52
CA GLY A 213 22.02 -21.79 4.11
C GLY A 213 20.63 -21.89 4.74
N GLU A 214 20.43 -22.87 5.61
CA GLU A 214 19.17 -22.99 6.34
C GLU A 214 19.06 -21.95 7.45
N MET A 215 17.85 -21.44 7.68
CA MET A 215 17.59 -20.56 8.82
C MET A 215 17.79 -21.35 10.12
N PRO A 216 18.60 -20.87 11.10
CA PRO A 216 18.76 -21.49 12.38
C PRO A 216 17.41 -21.76 13.07
N ALA A 217 17.26 -22.92 13.70
CA ALA A 217 15.99 -23.37 14.25
C ALA A 217 15.43 -22.43 15.33
N ASP A 218 16.30 -21.84 16.14
CA ASP A 218 15.97 -20.86 17.16
C ASP A 218 15.46 -19.55 16.55
N GLN A 219 16.09 -19.06 15.47
CA GLN A 219 15.64 -17.86 14.77
C GLN A 219 14.30 -18.08 14.05
N ARG A 220 14.12 -19.26 13.43
CA ARG A 220 12.85 -19.64 12.81
C ARG A 220 11.73 -19.74 13.86
N ALA A 221 12.01 -20.32 15.04
CA ALA A 221 11.06 -20.34 16.14
C ALA A 221 10.70 -18.93 16.61
N ARG A 222 11.71 -18.06 16.79
CA ARG A 222 11.51 -16.65 17.16
C ARG A 222 10.64 -15.89 16.14
N LEU A 223 10.87 -16.06 14.83
CA LEU A 223 10.07 -15.44 13.79
C LEU A 223 8.59 -15.85 13.93
N ARG A 224 8.31 -17.15 14.06
CA ARG A 224 6.95 -17.66 14.24
C ARG A 224 6.29 -17.15 15.52
N ASP A 225 7.04 -17.08 16.63
CA ASP A 225 6.54 -16.57 17.91
C ASP A 225 6.17 -15.08 17.83
N ILE A 226 6.96 -14.25 17.13
CA ILE A 226 6.66 -12.85 16.89
C ILE A 226 5.34 -12.73 16.13
N VAL A 227 5.22 -13.42 14.99
CA VAL A 227 4.02 -13.36 14.14
C VAL A 227 2.80 -13.88 14.90
N ALA A 228 2.90 -15.03 15.55
CA ALA A 228 1.79 -15.57 16.33
C ALA A 228 1.36 -14.65 17.49
N THR A 229 2.32 -13.95 18.11
CA THR A 229 2.04 -12.99 19.18
C THR A 229 1.30 -11.76 18.66
N ALA A 230 1.75 -11.20 17.52
CA ALA A 230 1.08 -10.10 16.86
C ALA A 230 -0.34 -10.49 16.42
N HIS A 231 -0.49 -11.61 15.74
CA HIS A 231 -1.80 -12.06 15.21
C HIS A 231 -2.80 -12.32 16.34
N ARG A 232 -2.40 -12.92 17.46
CA ARG A 232 -3.29 -13.07 18.64
C ARG A 232 -3.78 -11.72 19.20
N ALA A 233 -3.02 -10.65 19.00
CA ALA A 233 -3.41 -9.30 19.41
C ALA A 233 -4.15 -8.52 18.31
N GLY A 234 -4.34 -9.10 17.12
CA GLY A 234 -4.97 -8.44 15.97
C GLY A 234 -4.03 -7.47 15.25
N GLN A 235 -2.73 -7.64 15.40
CA GLN A 235 -1.69 -6.84 14.76
C GLN A 235 -1.13 -7.57 13.54
N ARG A 236 -0.62 -6.80 12.58
CA ARG A 236 0.15 -7.25 11.42
C ARG A 236 1.64 -7.09 11.67
N VAL A 237 2.45 -7.83 10.91
CA VAL A 237 3.91 -7.84 11.03
C VAL A 237 4.57 -7.44 9.72
N ARG A 238 5.58 -6.56 9.82
CA ARG A 238 6.48 -6.20 8.71
C ARG A 238 7.93 -6.22 9.22
N PHE A 239 8.84 -6.73 8.41
CA PHE A 239 10.28 -6.56 8.62
C PHE A 239 10.86 -5.76 7.45
N TRP A 240 11.59 -4.69 7.75
CA TRP A 240 12.38 -3.93 6.79
C TRP A 240 13.86 -4.30 6.89
N ASN A 241 14.69 -3.85 5.92
CA ASN A 241 16.10 -4.19 5.84
C ASN A 241 16.35 -5.72 5.74
N THR A 242 15.45 -6.44 5.10
CA THR A 242 15.69 -7.81 4.67
C THR A 242 16.57 -7.80 3.43
N PRO A 243 17.34 -8.89 3.12
CA PRO A 243 18.03 -9.00 1.83
C PRO A 243 17.07 -8.76 0.67
N ASP A 244 17.40 -7.79 -0.20
CA ASP A 244 16.53 -7.40 -1.32
C ASP A 244 17.24 -7.46 -2.70
N THR A 245 18.53 -7.73 -2.73
CA THR A 245 19.23 -8.02 -3.98
C THR A 245 18.73 -9.33 -4.57
N PRO A 246 18.27 -9.35 -5.84
CA PRO A 246 17.81 -10.59 -6.50
C PRO A 246 18.82 -11.72 -6.38
N GLY A 247 18.38 -12.86 -5.85
CA GLY A 247 19.23 -14.01 -5.63
C GLY A 247 18.66 -15.03 -4.64
N PRO A 248 19.36 -16.16 -4.45
CA PRO A 248 18.88 -17.25 -3.61
C PRO A 248 18.73 -16.86 -2.13
N GLU A 249 19.54 -15.92 -1.64
CA GLU A 249 19.48 -15.43 -0.26
C GLU A 249 18.19 -14.67 0.01
N ARG A 250 17.82 -13.72 -0.87
CA ARG A 250 16.56 -12.99 -0.80
C ARG A 250 15.37 -13.95 -0.85
N ASP A 251 15.38 -14.84 -1.82
CA ASP A 251 14.29 -15.80 -2.01
C ASP A 251 14.17 -16.77 -0.83
N ALA A 252 15.29 -17.10 -0.15
CA ALA A 252 15.28 -17.90 1.07
C ALA A 252 14.60 -17.12 2.21
N VAL A 253 14.89 -15.84 2.39
CA VAL A 253 14.24 -15.00 3.40
C VAL A 253 12.75 -14.87 3.09
N TRP A 254 12.35 -14.57 1.85
CA TRP A 254 10.93 -14.48 1.47
C TRP A 254 10.17 -15.79 1.73
N ARG A 255 10.78 -16.97 1.48
CA ARG A 255 10.17 -18.26 1.83
C ARG A 255 9.90 -18.41 3.33
N GLU A 256 10.85 -18.02 4.18
CA GLU A 256 10.65 -18.08 5.64
C GLU A 256 9.59 -17.06 6.11
N LEU A 257 9.54 -15.85 5.52
CA LEU A 257 8.52 -14.86 5.83
C LEU A 257 7.11 -15.35 5.45
N VAL A 258 6.95 -15.92 4.25
CA VAL A 258 5.68 -16.52 3.80
C VAL A 258 5.30 -17.71 4.69
N ALA A 259 6.25 -18.59 5.00
CA ALA A 259 6.01 -19.78 5.83
C ALA A 259 5.66 -19.43 7.29
N ALA A 260 6.06 -18.26 7.75
CA ALA A 260 5.72 -17.72 9.07
C ALA A 260 4.43 -16.86 9.06
N ASP A 261 3.79 -16.67 7.90
CA ASP A 261 2.59 -15.85 7.72
C ASP A 261 2.81 -14.36 8.05
N VAL A 262 3.98 -13.81 7.65
CA VAL A 262 4.26 -12.38 7.77
C VAL A 262 3.34 -11.60 6.84
N ASP A 263 2.70 -10.55 7.34
CA ASP A 263 1.64 -9.82 6.62
C ASP A 263 2.18 -8.92 5.50
N HIS A 264 3.38 -8.34 5.69
CA HIS A 264 3.97 -7.43 4.72
C HIS A 264 5.42 -7.80 4.45
N ILE A 265 5.68 -8.34 3.26
CA ILE A 265 7.02 -8.64 2.75
C ILE A 265 7.52 -7.40 2.05
N ASN A 266 8.60 -6.84 2.58
CA ASN A 266 9.20 -5.58 2.19
C ASN A 266 10.17 -5.77 1.02
N THR A 267 10.06 -4.95 -0.03
CA THR A 267 10.98 -4.99 -1.18
C THR A 267 10.97 -3.69 -1.99
N ASP A 268 12.09 -3.38 -2.62
CA ASP A 268 12.22 -2.40 -3.71
C ASP A 268 12.08 -3.07 -5.11
N ASP A 269 12.17 -4.42 -5.19
CA ASP A 269 11.94 -5.18 -6.44
C ASP A 269 10.48 -5.64 -6.57
N LEU A 270 9.63 -4.72 -7.01
CA LEU A 270 8.18 -4.97 -7.14
C LEU A 270 7.87 -6.18 -8.01
N LYS A 271 8.56 -6.29 -9.17
CA LYS A 271 8.34 -7.40 -10.09
C LYS A 271 8.81 -8.74 -9.51
N GLY A 272 9.98 -8.75 -8.88
CA GLY A 272 10.54 -9.95 -8.26
C GLY A 272 9.61 -10.52 -7.19
N LEU A 273 9.10 -9.68 -6.28
CA LEU A 273 8.17 -10.14 -5.25
C LEU A 273 6.81 -10.56 -5.83
N ALA A 274 6.31 -9.82 -6.82
CA ALA A 274 5.05 -10.19 -7.46
C ALA A 274 5.14 -11.57 -8.15
N ASP A 275 6.24 -11.86 -8.83
CA ASP A 275 6.47 -13.17 -9.46
C ASP A 275 6.64 -14.28 -8.40
N PHE A 276 7.29 -13.98 -7.28
CA PHE A 276 7.48 -14.91 -6.17
C PHE A 276 6.18 -15.29 -5.46
N LEU A 277 5.21 -14.36 -5.35
CA LEU A 277 3.95 -14.57 -4.63
C LEU A 277 2.81 -15.13 -5.52
N ARG A 278 2.99 -15.22 -6.84
CA ARG A 278 2.00 -15.78 -7.78
C ARG A 278 2.17 -17.27 -7.96
#